data_7db56bf1dde993ce93737998fbda2396
#
_entry.id   7db56bf1dde993ce93737998fbda2396
#
_cell.length_a   1.000
_cell.length_b   1.000
_cell.length_c   1.000
_cell.angle_alpha   90.00
_cell.angle_beta   90.00
_cell.angle_gamma   90.00
#
_symmetry.space_group_name_H-M   'P 1'
#
loop_
_entity.id
_entity.type
_entity.pdbx_description
1 polymer ?
#
loop_
_entity_poly.entity_id
_entity_poly.type
_entity_poly.pdbx_seq_one_letter_code
_entity_poly.pdbx_strand_id
1 'polypeptide(L)'
;MTILSNGHLWKHSEFIENKNFSFDKNKILNSLSKKDIDDAYSSISSWKGYSPTPLLELNKLSKELNLNKFFYKDESQRFDLKSFKALGGAYAVEKISKGNKDIVVATATAGNHGRSVAWGAKRLGLKCKIFISEFVTNARGKAMADLGADVIKVKGNYENSLIECIKQSTQNNWQIVQDVAWK
;
A
#
# COMPACT_ATOMS: atom_id res chain seq x y z
N MET A 1 12.11 -5.09 -29.14
CA MET A 1 10.93 -4.30 -28.74
C MET A 1 11.42 -2.95 -28.28
N THR A 2 10.85 -1.87 -28.79
CA THR A 2 11.36 -0.52 -28.56
C THR A 2 10.28 0.31 -27.86
N ILE A 3 10.54 0.76 -26.64
CA ILE A 3 9.64 1.63 -25.89
C ILE A 3 10.13 3.06 -26.01
N LEU A 4 9.25 3.97 -26.42
CA LEU A 4 9.53 5.40 -26.49
C LEU A 4 9.28 6.05 -25.12
N SER A 5 10.32 6.63 -24.52
CA SER A 5 10.21 7.52 -23.37
C SER A 5 10.95 8.81 -23.72
N ASN A 6 10.24 9.95 -23.69
CA ASN A 6 10.78 11.29 -23.95
C ASN A 6 11.59 11.43 -25.26
N GLY A 7 11.14 10.78 -26.32
CA GLY A 7 11.83 10.81 -27.61
C GLY A 7 13.08 9.92 -27.71
N HIS A 8 13.42 9.17 -26.68
CA HIS A 8 14.50 8.20 -26.70
C HIS A 8 13.98 6.78 -26.91
N LEU A 9 14.60 6.06 -27.84
CA LEU A 9 14.36 4.64 -28.08
C LEU A 9 15.10 3.81 -27.02
N TRP A 10 14.36 3.08 -26.20
CA TRP A 10 14.97 2.06 -25.34
C TRP A 10 15.36 0.86 -26.21
N LYS A 11 16.65 0.72 -26.47
CA LYS A 11 17.17 -0.27 -27.41
C LYS A 11 17.13 -1.71 -26.91
N HIS A 12 16.94 -1.94 -25.62
CA HIS A 12 16.91 -3.30 -25.04
C HIS A 12 15.89 -3.36 -23.92
N SER A 13 14.74 -3.95 -24.20
CA SER A 13 13.88 -4.48 -23.14
C SER A 13 14.03 -6.00 -23.18
N GLU A 14 14.69 -6.56 -22.17
CA GLU A 14 14.68 -8.00 -21.94
C GLU A 14 13.45 -8.33 -21.11
N PHE A 15 12.68 -9.31 -21.53
CA PHE A 15 11.65 -9.92 -20.69
C PHE A 15 11.95 -11.40 -20.54
N ILE A 16 11.66 -11.92 -19.36
CA ILE A 16 11.78 -13.36 -19.09
C ILE A 16 10.37 -13.93 -19.08
N GLU A 17 10.13 -14.85 -20.00
CA GLU A 17 8.88 -15.60 -20.02
C GLU A 17 8.84 -16.54 -18.81
N ASN A 18 7.77 -16.48 -18.02
CA ASN A 18 7.54 -17.46 -16.96
C ASN A 18 7.00 -18.76 -17.55
N LYS A 19 7.90 -19.65 -17.97
CA LYS A 19 7.54 -20.97 -18.52
C LYS A 19 6.83 -21.90 -17.53
N ASN A 20 6.92 -21.59 -16.24
CA ASN A 20 6.27 -22.35 -15.16
C ASN A 20 4.93 -21.73 -14.73
N PHE A 21 4.45 -20.74 -15.49
CA PHE A 21 3.15 -20.13 -15.18
C PHE A 21 2.04 -21.17 -15.29
N SER A 22 1.34 -21.39 -14.19
CA SER A 22 0.09 -22.15 -14.18
C SER A 22 -0.96 -21.36 -13.44
N PHE A 23 -2.12 -21.18 -14.06
CA PHE A 23 -3.27 -20.58 -13.40
C PHE A 23 -4.05 -21.67 -12.68
N ASP A 24 -4.03 -21.67 -11.35
CA ASP A 24 -4.83 -22.55 -10.52
C ASP A 24 -5.80 -21.73 -9.68
N LYS A 25 -7.05 -21.69 -10.13
CA LYS A 25 -8.13 -20.96 -9.46
C LYS A 25 -8.35 -21.45 -8.02
N ASN A 26 -8.19 -22.74 -7.78
CA ASN A 26 -8.43 -23.32 -6.44
C ASN A 26 -7.33 -22.88 -5.46
N LYS A 27 -6.07 -22.85 -5.89
CA LYS A 27 -4.98 -22.32 -5.06
C LYS A 27 -5.21 -20.86 -4.68
N ILE A 28 -5.68 -20.04 -5.63
CA ILE A 28 -6.00 -18.63 -5.36
C ILE A 28 -7.14 -18.53 -4.34
N LEU A 29 -8.24 -19.27 -4.55
CA LEU A 29 -9.41 -19.23 -3.67
C LEU A 29 -9.16 -19.84 -2.29
N ASN A 30 -8.20 -20.76 -2.17
CA ASN A 30 -7.77 -21.29 -0.88
C ASN A 30 -6.95 -20.25 -0.07
N SER A 31 -6.22 -19.38 -0.75
CA SER A 31 -5.43 -18.33 -0.11
C SER A 31 -6.24 -17.04 0.15
N LEU A 32 -7.23 -16.78 -0.70
CA LEU A 32 -8.09 -15.61 -0.63
C LEU A 32 -9.51 -15.99 -1.04
N SER A 33 -10.39 -16.20 -0.07
CA SER A 33 -11.75 -16.64 -0.35
C SER A 33 -12.57 -15.55 -1.05
N LYS A 34 -13.63 -15.96 -1.78
CA LYS A 34 -14.59 -15.01 -2.36
C LYS A 34 -15.18 -14.11 -1.28
N LYS A 35 -15.46 -14.67 -0.10
CA LYS A 35 -16.01 -13.92 1.03
C LYS A 35 -15.05 -12.80 1.49
N ASP A 36 -13.74 -13.09 1.58
CA ASP A 36 -12.76 -12.06 1.97
C ASP A 36 -12.69 -10.91 0.97
N ILE A 37 -12.82 -11.24 -0.33
CA ILE A 37 -12.86 -10.24 -1.41
C ILE A 37 -14.13 -9.38 -1.30
N ASP A 38 -15.28 -10.01 -1.14
CA ASP A 38 -16.57 -9.32 -1.04
C ASP A 38 -16.64 -8.45 0.22
N ASP A 39 -16.14 -8.92 1.35
CA ASP A 39 -16.04 -8.19 2.62
C ASP A 39 -15.13 -6.96 2.46
N ALA A 40 -13.96 -7.12 1.85
CA ALA A 40 -13.03 -6.03 1.59
C ALA A 40 -13.64 -4.99 0.65
N TYR A 41 -14.27 -5.44 -0.44
CA TYR A 41 -14.93 -4.55 -1.40
C TYR A 41 -16.08 -3.77 -0.73
N SER A 42 -16.94 -4.43 0.02
CA SER A 42 -18.06 -3.82 0.71
C SER A 42 -17.59 -2.78 1.73
N SER A 43 -16.58 -3.11 2.53
CA SER A 43 -16.00 -2.17 3.48
C SER A 43 -15.40 -0.96 2.77
N ILE A 44 -14.48 -1.16 1.84
CA ILE A 44 -13.75 -0.09 1.17
C ILE A 44 -14.68 0.81 0.35
N SER A 45 -15.67 0.23 -0.34
CA SER A 45 -16.63 1.00 -1.14
C SER A 45 -17.59 1.85 -0.30
N SER A 46 -17.77 1.52 0.97
CA SER A 46 -18.57 2.31 1.92
C SER A 46 -17.83 3.53 2.48
N TRP A 47 -16.51 3.62 2.31
CA TRP A 47 -15.74 4.71 2.89
C TRP A 47 -16.06 6.05 2.23
N LYS A 48 -16.17 7.09 3.05
CA LYS A 48 -16.40 8.46 2.55
C LYS A 48 -15.33 8.86 1.55
N GLY A 49 -15.76 9.31 0.38
CA GLY A 49 -14.86 9.70 -0.71
C GLY A 49 -14.42 8.55 -1.61
N TYR A 50 -14.99 7.34 -1.43
CA TYR A 50 -14.74 6.26 -2.37
C TYR A 50 -15.35 6.58 -3.74
N SER A 51 -14.55 6.35 -4.77
CA SER A 51 -15.01 6.26 -6.16
C SER A 51 -14.14 5.26 -6.91
N PRO A 52 -14.69 4.54 -7.91
CA PRO A 52 -13.86 3.76 -8.82
C PRO A 52 -12.87 4.68 -9.53
N THR A 53 -11.59 4.31 -9.51
CA THR A 53 -10.57 5.03 -10.27
C THR A 53 -10.59 4.65 -11.75
N PRO A 54 -10.16 5.52 -12.67
CA PRO A 54 -10.18 5.23 -14.09
C PRO A 54 -9.38 3.99 -14.47
N LEU A 55 -9.89 3.23 -15.42
CA LEU A 55 -9.16 2.17 -16.12
C LEU A 55 -9.06 2.60 -17.59
N LEU A 56 -7.86 3.01 -18.00
CA LEU A 56 -7.60 3.57 -19.32
C LEU A 56 -6.99 2.50 -20.23
N GLU A 57 -7.56 2.32 -21.43
CA GLU A 57 -6.98 1.48 -22.46
C GLU A 57 -5.97 2.31 -23.29
N LEU A 58 -4.71 1.93 -23.29
CA LEU A 58 -3.63 2.63 -23.97
C LEU A 58 -3.37 2.02 -25.34
N ASN A 59 -4.29 2.25 -26.29
CA ASN A 59 -4.29 1.63 -27.62
C ASN A 59 -3.02 1.88 -28.44
N LYS A 60 -2.44 3.10 -28.34
CA LYS A 60 -1.21 3.41 -29.05
C LYS A 60 -0.05 2.58 -28.51
N LEU A 61 0.08 2.50 -27.19
CA LEU A 61 1.10 1.72 -26.53
C LEU A 61 0.94 0.21 -26.80
N SER A 62 -0.31 -0.27 -26.81
CA SER A 62 -0.61 -1.67 -27.16
C SER A 62 -0.06 -2.04 -28.55
N LYS A 63 -0.29 -1.18 -29.54
CA LYS A 63 0.21 -1.38 -30.91
C LYS A 63 1.74 -1.34 -30.98
N GLU A 64 2.35 -0.35 -30.32
CA GLU A 64 3.82 -0.22 -30.30
C GLU A 64 4.51 -1.41 -29.64
N LEU A 65 3.87 -1.99 -28.62
CA LEU A 65 4.37 -3.15 -27.88
C LEU A 65 3.95 -4.49 -28.47
N ASN A 66 3.17 -4.50 -29.55
CA ASN A 66 2.58 -5.71 -30.15
C ASN A 66 1.79 -6.54 -29.12
N LEU A 67 1.03 -5.88 -28.27
CA LEU A 67 0.13 -6.49 -27.29
C LEU A 67 -1.31 -6.37 -27.76
N ASN A 68 -2.16 -7.34 -27.40
CA ASN A 68 -3.58 -7.26 -27.69
C ASN A 68 -4.21 -6.04 -27.02
N LYS A 69 -3.98 -5.88 -25.72
CA LYS A 69 -4.47 -4.74 -24.92
C LYS A 69 -3.46 -4.37 -23.83
N PHE A 70 -3.38 -3.08 -23.56
CA PHE A 70 -2.61 -2.54 -22.44
C PHE A 70 -3.51 -1.59 -21.65
N PHE A 71 -3.72 -1.90 -20.38
CA PHE A 71 -4.55 -1.09 -19.48
C PHE A 71 -3.70 -0.39 -18.43
N TYR A 72 -4.07 0.85 -18.14
CA TYR A 72 -3.51 1.64 -17.05
C TYR A 72 -4.59 1.93 -16.02
N LYS A 73 -4.42 1.43 -14.78
CA LYS A 73 -5.28 1.75 -13.64
C LYS A 73 -4.75 3.01 -12.97
N ASP A 74 -5.48 4.10 -13.08
CA ASP A 74 -5.05 5.40 -12.57
C ASP A 74 -5.47 5.61 -11.11
N GLU A 75 -4.56 5.40 -10.19
CA GLU A 75 -4.77 5.59 -8.75
C GLU A 75 -4.37 7.00 -8.25
N SER A 76 -4.11 7.96 -9.16
CA SER A 76 -3.69 9.33 -8.81
C SER A 76 -4.75 10.11 -8.00
N GLN A 77 -6.01 9.68 -8.06
CA GLN A 77 -7.14 10.32 -7.35
C GLN A 77 -7.62 9.52 -6.13
N ARG A 78 -6.93 8.43 -5.77
CA ARG A 78 -7.37 7.56 -4.69
C ARG A 78 -7.32 8.27 -3.32
N PHE A 79 -8.49 8.64 -2.77
CA PHE A 79 -8.68 9.26 -1.44
C PHE A 79 -7.73 10.44 -1.14
N ASP A 80 -7.33 11.20 -2.13
CA ASP A 80 -6.31 12.26 -2.03
C ASP A 80 -4.92 11.78 -1.56
N LEU A 81 -4.77 10.49 -1.29
CA LEU A 81 -3.47 9.87 -0.97
C LEU A 81 -2.64 9.58 -2.22
N LYS A 82 -3.27 9.57 -3.40
CA LYS A 82 -2.64 9.36 -4.71
C LYS A 82 -1.87 8.04 -4.80
N SER A 83 -2.40 6.99 -4.17
CA SER A 83 -1.78 5.69 -4.10
C SER A 83 -2.79 4.58 -3.81
N PHE A 84 -2.67 3.45 -4.51
CA PHE A 84 -3.47 2.25 -4.25
C PHE A 84 -3.25 1.68 -2.83
N LYS A 85 -2.11 1.97 -2.19
CA LYS A 85 -1.82 1.55 -0.81
C LYS A 85 -2.89 2.03 0.18
N ALA A 86 -3.63 3.10 -0.16
CA ALA A 86 -4.77 3.57 0.63
C ALA A 86 -5.80 2.46 0.91
N LEU A 87 -6.01 1.55 -0.03
CA LEU A 87 -6.97 0.46 0.10
C LEU A 87 -6.50 -0.56 1.17
N GLY A 88 -5.34 -1.18 0.95
CA GLY A 88 -4.86 -2.28 1.80
C GLY A 88 -4.49 -1.83 3.22
N GLY A 89 -3.71 -0.75 3.35
CA GLY A 89 -3.26 -0.29 4.68
C GLY A 89 -4.40 0.17 5.57
N ALA A 90 -5.35 0.95 5.03
CA ALA A 90 -6.48 1.41 5.83
C ALA A 90 -7.47 0.27 6.14
N TYR A 91 -7.68 -0.67 5.22
CA TYR A 91 -8.50 -1.85 5.47
C TYR A 91 -7.89 -2.75 6.56
N ALA A 92 -6.57 -2.94 6.54
CA ALA A 92 -5.88 -3.68 7.60
C ALA A 92 -6.08 -3.04 8.98
N VAL A 93 -5.98 -1.70 9.07
CA VAL A 93 -6.26 -0.96 10.31
C VAL A 93 -7.71 -1.20 10.77
N GLU A 94 -8.67 -1.15 9.86
CA GLU A 94 -10.09 -1.39 10.17
C GLU A 94 -10.31 -2.82 10.69
N LYS A 95 -9.74 -3.82 10.02
CA LYS A 95 -9.87 -5.24 10.43
C LYS A 95 -9.22 -5.51 11.78
N ILE A 96 -8.05 -4.93 12.05
CA ILE A 96 -7.35 -5.12 13.33
C ILE A 96 -8.10 -4.43 14.47
N SER A 97 -8.69 -3.26 14.23
CA SER A 97 -9.40 -2.51 15.25
C SER A 97 -10.63 -3.24 15.78
N LYS A 98 -11.33 -3.97 14.91
CA LYS A 98 -12.61 -4.62 15.24
C LYS A 98 -13.60 -3.69 15.98
N GLY A 99 -13.53 -2.38 15.68
CA GLY A 99 -14.32 -1.35 16.33
C GLY A 99 -13.79 -0.86 17.70
N ASN A 100 -12.72 -1.45 18.23
CA ASN A 100 -12.08 -0.96 19.46
C ASN A 100 -11.28 0.31 19.15
N LYS A 101 -11.60 1.41 19.85
CA LYS A 101 -10.95 2.73 19.69
C LYS A 101 -9.76 2.96 20.60
N ASP A 102 -9.50 2.06 21.53
CA ASP A 102 -8.41 2.21 22.50
C ASP A 102 -7.09 1.63 22.00
N ILE A 103 -7.12 0.94 20.85
CA ILE A 103 -5.90 0.40 20.27
C ILE A 103 -5.02 1.50 19.68
N VAL A 104 -3.71 1.25 19.71
CA VAL A 104 -2.72 2.04 18.98
C VAL A 104 -2.20 1.19 17.84
N VAL A 105 -2.21 1.70 16.62
CA VAL A 105 -1.59 1.03 15.48
C VAL A 105 -0.17 1.55 15.24
N ALA A 106 0.74 0.68 14.86
CA ALA A 106 2.14 1.02 14.59
C ALA A 106 2.61 0.43 13.27
N THR A 107 3.55 1.08 12.61
CA THR A 107 4.21 0.56 11.41
C THR A 107 5.60 1.17 11.24
N ALA A 108 6.50 0.45 10.56
CA ALA A 108 7.78 0.98 10.11
C ALA A 108 7.77 1.13 8.59
N THR A 109 7.93 2.37 8.09
CA THR A 109 7.82 2.62 6.64
C THR A 109 8.28 4.03 6.28
N ALA A 110 8.72 4.22 5.05
CA ALA A 110 9.18 5.52 4.54
C ALA A 110 8.20 6.18 3.54
N GLY A 111 7.02 5.58 3.27
CA GLY A 111 6.24 6.00 2.11
C GLY A 111 4.73 5.81 2.21
N ASN A 112 4.16 5.39 1.09
CA ASN A 112 2.69 5.31 0.90
C ASN A 112 1.99 4.34 1.85
N HIS A 113 2.68 3.30 2.35
CA HIS A 113 2.10 2.42 3.35
C HIS A 113 1.82 3.18 4.65
N GLY A 114 2.80 3.94 5.18
CA GLY A 114 2.60 4.75 6.39
C GLY A 114 1.49 5.78 6.23
N ARG A 115 1.42 6.46 5.08
CA ARG A 115 0.31 7.37 4.79
C ARG A 115 -1.04 6.67 4.82
N SER A 116 -1.11 5.45 4.29
CA SER A 116 -2.32 4.64 4.29
C SER A 116 -2.74 4.21 5.71
N VAL A 117 -1.79 3.75 6.53
CA VAL A 117 -2.04 3.36 7.93
C VAL A 117 -2.46 4.59 8.75
N ALA A 118 -1.76 5.73 8.62
CA ALA A 118 -2.12 6.98 9.29
C ALA A 118 -3.53 7.45 8.91
N TRP A 119 -3.86 7.44 7.63
CA TRP A 119 -5.18 7.82 7.14
C TRP A 119 -6.28 6.85 7.64
N GLY A 120 -6.01 5.55 7.62
CA GLY A 120 -6.90 4.52 8.17
C GLY A 120 -7.17 4.73 9.66
N ALA A 121 -6.12 5.00 10.44
CA ALA A 121 -6.23 5.30 11.87
C ALA A 121 -7.04 6.59 12.11
N LYS A 122 -6.75 7.66 11.36
CA LYS A 122 -7.49 8.93 11.44
C LYS A 122 -8.99 8.75 11.19
N ARG A 123 -9.35 7.95 10.16
CA ARG A 123 -10.77 7.64 9.85
C ARG A 123 -11.51 7.02 11.04
N LEU A 124 -10.83 6.19 11.81
CA LEU A 124 -11.40 5.44 12.94
C LEU A 124 -11.19 6.11 14.28
N GLY A 125 -10.48 7.25 14.33
CA GLY A 125 -10.15 7.94 15.57
C GLY A 125 -9.12 7.21 16.43
N LEU A 126 -8.22 6.41 15.79
CA LEU A 126 -7.19 5.64 16.47
C LEU A 126 -5.88 6.43 16.55
N LYS A 127 -5.07 6.12 17.56
CA LYS A 127 -3.67 6.58 17.63
C LYS A 127 -2.82 5.79 16.66
N CYS A 128 -1.87 6.47 15.99
CA CYS A 128 -0.98 5.86 15.01
C CYS A 128 0.47 6.26 15.29
N LYS A 129 1.37 5.28 15.37
CA LYS A 129 2.81 5.47 15.52
C LYS A 129 3.51 5.00 14.24
N ILE A 130 4.35 5.85 13.66
CA ILE A 130 5.09 5.50 12.43
C ILE A 130 6.58 5.68 12.67
N PHE A 131 7.30 4.58 12.56
CA PHE A 131 8.75 4.56 12.71
C PHE A 131 9.41 4.73 11.34
N ILE A 132 10.28 5.73 11.23
CA ILE A 132 11.00 6.03 10.00
C ILE A 132 12.49 6.06 10.26
N SER A 133 13.29 5.59 9.30
CA SER A 133 14.74 5.74 9.32
C SER A 133 15.14 7.23 9.33
N GLU A 134 16.26 7.55 9.94
CA GLU A 134 16.83 8.91 9.94
C GLU A 134 17.10 9.45 8.54
N PHE A 135 17.30 8.57 7.55
CA PHE A 135 17.50 8.94 6.13
C PHE A 135 16.22 9.35 5.40
N VAL A 136 15.06 9.13 6.02
CA VAL A 136 13.77 9.57 5.43
C VAL A 136 13.66 11.08 5.53
N THR A 137 13.33 11.72 4.42
CA THR A 137 13.20 13.19 4.33
C THR A 137 12.12 13.72 5.26
N ASN A 138 12.32 14.93 5.76
CA ASN A 138 11.34 15.60 6.63
C ASN A 138 9.98 15.76 5.94
N ALA A 139 9.95 16.00 4.62
CA ALA A 139 8.71 16.10 3.85
C ALA A 139 7.87 14.82 3.91
N ARG A 140 8.50 13.64 3.83
CA ARG A 140 7.81 12.36 3.97
C ARG A 140 7.27 12.15 5.38
N GLY A 141 8.08 12.45 6.39
CA GLY A 141 7.64 12.40 7.79
C GLY A 141 6.45 13.33 8.03
N LYS A 142 6.54 14.58 7.54
CA LYS A 142 5.47 15.55 7.65
C LYS A 142 4.17 15.08 6.98
N ALA A 143 4.24 14.48 5.80
CA ALA A 143 3.06 13.97 5.10
C ALA A 143 2.29 12.89 5.88
N MET A 144 2.96 12.13 6.75
CA MET A 144 2.34 11.17 7.66
C MET A 144 1.81 11.86 8.94
N ALA A 145 2.57 12.82 9.47
CA ALA A 145 2.13 13.61 10.64
C ALA A 145 0.88 14.45 10.33
N ASP A 146 0.76 15.03 9.13
CA ASP A 146 -0.41 15.77 8.68
C ASP A 146 -1.70 14.90 8.61
N LEU A 147 -1.52 13.58 8.53
CA LEU A 147 -2.59 12.60 8.65
C LEU A 147 -2.87 12.17 10.10
N GLY A 148 -2.22 12.79 11.08
CA GLY A 148 -2.44 12.55 12.50
C GLY A 148 -1.56 11.46 13.12
N ALA A 149 -0.54 10.97 12.40
CA ALA A 149 0.40 10.02 12.97
C ALA A 149 1.48 10.72 13.84
N ASP A 150 1.87 10.04 14.90
CA ASP A 150 3.08 10.36 15.64
C ASP A 150 4.27 9.68 14.94
N VAL A 151 5.14 10.48 14.35
CA VAL A 151 6.26 10.01 13.51
C VAL A 151 7.54 10.00 14.32
N ILE A 152 8.11 8.81 14.48
CA ILE A 152 9.29 8.55 15.30
C ILE A 152 10.48 8.30 14.36
N LYS A 153 11.47 9.21 14.36
CA LYS A 153 12.74 9.01 13.65
C LYS A 153 13.66 8.10 14.45
N VAL A 154 14.11 7.04 13.80
CA VAL A 154 15.02 6.05 14.38
C VAL A 154 16.39 6.19 13.72
N LYS A 155 17.45 6.19 14.53
CA LYS A 155 18.84 6.21 14.03
C LYS A 155 19.12 4.91 13.26
N GLY A 156 19.71 5.05 12.08
CA GLY A 156 20.05 3.93 11.20
C GLY A 156 19.06 3.76 10.02
N ASN A 157 19.10 2.58 9.44
CA ASN A 157 18.36 2.24 8.21
C ASN A 157 16.91 1.80 8.48
N TYR A 158 16.26 1.25 7.44
CA TYR A 158 14.87 0.76 7.53
C TYR A 158 14.75 -0.39 8.54
N GLU A 159 15.69 -1.33 8.54
CA GLU A 159 15.69 -2.47 9.44
C GLU A 159 15.75 -2.03 10.90
N ASN A 160 16.53 -1.00 11.22
CA ASN A 160 16.58 -0.42 12.56
C ASN A 160 15.21 0.16 12.97
N SER A 161 14.53 0.85 12.04
CA SER A 161 13.19 1.38 12.32
C SER A 161 12.15 0.28 12.50
N LEU A 162 12.27 -0.82 11.78
CA LEU A 162 11.40 -2.00 11.95
C LEU A 162 11.63 -2.67 13.31
N ILE A 163 12.89 -2.89 13.69
CA ILE A 163 13.24 -3.49 15.00
C ILE A 163 12.70 -2.62 16.15
N GLU A 164 12.87 -1.31 16.06
CA GLU A 164 12.37 -0.39 17.11
C GLU A 164 10.83 -0.35 17.13
N CYS A 165 10.19 -0.39 15.98
CA CYS A 165 8.73 -0.52 15.89
C CYS A 165 8.23 -1.79 16.59
N ILE A 166 8.84 -2.94 16.31
CA ILE A 166 8.47 -4.22 16.94
C ILE A 166 8.68 -4.14 18.45
N LYS A 167 9.84 -3.67 18.88
CA LYS A 167 10.20 -3.55 20.31
C LYS A 167 9.19 -2.69 21.07
N GLN A 168 8.94 -1.47 20.59
CA GLN A 168 8.00 -0.57 21.26
C GLN A 168 6.56 -1.07 21.20
N SER A 169 6.17 -1.69 20.08
CA SER A 169 4.83 -2.26 19.95
C SER A 169 4.61 -3.41 20.93
N THR A 170 5.60 -4.28 21.12
CA THR A 170 5.53 -5.38 22.08
C THR A 170 5.45 -4.85 23.52
N GLN A 171 6.27 -3.86 23.87
CA GLN A 171 6.29 -3.27 25.20
C GLN A 171 4.98 -2.55 25.57
N ASN A 172 4.32 -1.95 24.59
CA ASN A 172 3.13 -1.11 24.81
C ASN A 172 1.83 -1.75 24.31
N ASN A 173 1.87 -3.00 23.86
CA ASN A 173 0.71 -3.71 23.30
C ASN A 173 0.07 -2.98 22.10
N TRP A 174 0.89 -2.40 21.21
CA TRP A 174 0.42 -1.78 19.98
C TRP A 174 0.23 -2.81 18.87
N GLN A 175 -0.71 -2.56 17.97
CA GLN A 175 -1.01 -3.43 16.86
C GLN A 175 -0.17 -3.04 15.64
N ILE A 176 0.70 -3.95 15.19
CA ILE A 176 1.56 -3.67 14.03
C ILE A 176 0.79 -3.94 12.73
N VAL A 177 0.82 -2.95 11.83
CA VAL A 177 0.28 -3.03 10.47
C VAL A 177 1.41 -2.85 9.48
N GLN A 178 1.91 -3.95 8.93
CA GLN A 178 3.07 -3.95 8.05
C GLN A 178 2.74 -4.56 6.69
N ASP A 179 3.47 -4.15 5.64
CA ASP A 179 3.30 -4.64 4.26
C ASP A 179 4.39 -5.62 3.83
N VAL A 180 4.99 -6.28 4.81
CA VAL A 180 5.94 -7.39 4.63
C VAL A 180 5.42 -8.64 5.32
N ALA A 181 5.83 -9.82 4.82
CA ALA A 181 5.48 -11.08 5.45
C ALA A 181 6.15 -11.20 6.84
N TRP A 182 5.40 -11.68 7.82
CA TRP A 182 5.91 -12.06 9.12
C TRP A 182 6.28 -13.56 9.08
N LYS A 183 7.40 -13.91 9.68
CA LYS A 183 7.73 -15.32 9.97
C LYS A 183 7.11 -15.72 11.29
#